data_8de16060015464fb9880545f6c4b252b
#
_entry.id   8de16060015464fb9880545f6c4b252b
#
_cell.length_a   1.000
_cell.length_b   1.000
_cell.length_c   1.000
_cell.angle_alpha   90.00
_cell.angle_beta   90.00
_cell.angle_gamma   90.00
#
_symmetry.space_group_name_H-M   'P 1'
#
loop_
_entity.id
_entity.type
_entity.pdbx_description
1 polymer ?
#
loop_
_entity_poly.entity_id
_entity_poly.type
_entity_poly.pdbx_seq_one_letter_code
_entity_poly.pdbx_strand_id
1 'polypeptide(L)'
;DIPMAAPYRRRMVGLVQAAGGDKRVIITETGWPGNGQPVAGAVPSAENAMRYFVDVQQWARQEGIKLFYFSSFDEPWKLRQEGELGTQWGLWDKDERPKYTA
;
A
#
# COMPACT_ATOMS: atom_id res chain seq x y z
N ASP A 1 -12.84 -0.72 2.79
CA ASP A 1 -13.13 0.70 2.97
C ASP A 1 -11.83 1.48 3.17
N ILE A 2 -11.55 2.42 2.29
CA ILE A 2 -10.26 3.15 2.30
C ILE A 2 -10.06 3.99 3.59
N PRO A 3 -11.05 4.68 4.16
CA PRO A 3 -10.87 5.40 5.42
C PRO A 3 -10.41 4.51 6.58
N MET A 4 -10.70 3.21 6.52
CA MET A 4 -10.36 2.25 7.56
C MET A 4 -9.06 1.48 7.27
N ALA A 5 -8.47 1.62 6.10
CA ALA A 5 -7.31 0.83 5.68
C ALA A 5 -6.08 1.10 6.56
N ALA A 6 -5.70 2.35 6.76
CA ALA A 6 -4.57 2.70 7.61
C ALA A 6 -4.83 2.39 9.09
N PRO A 7 -6.00 2.72 9.69
CA PRO A 7 -6.33 2.29 11.05
C PRO A 7 -6.31 0.78 11.24
N TYR A 8 -6.77 0.02 10.26
CA TYR A 8 -6.72 -1.44 10.32
C TYR A 8 -5.26 -1.93 10.37
N ARG A 9 -4.42 -1.42 9.49
CA ARG A 9 -2.99 -1.75 9.46
C ARG A 9 -2.32 -1.42 10.79
N ARG A 10 -2.60 -0.25 11.33
CA ARG A 10 -2.10 0.18 12.62
C ARG A 10 -2.46 -0.78 13.74
N ARG A 11 -3.72 -1.22 13.79
CA ARG A 11 -4.19 -2.19 14.79
C ARG A 11 -3.47 -3.53 14.65
N MET A 12 -3.30 -4.03 13.42
CA MET A 12 -2.61 -5.30 13.19
C MET A 12 -1.14 -5.22 13.60
N VAL A 13 -0.46 -4.13 13.30
CA VAL A 13 0.93 -3.91 13.73
C VAL A 13 1.01 -3.87 15.25
N GLY A 14 0.07 -3.21 15.93
CA GLY A 14 0.01 -3.16 17.38
C GLY A 14 -0.12 -4.55 18.02
N LEU A 15 -0.93 -5.44 17.44
CA LEU A 15 -1.07 -6.81 17.90
C LEU A 15 0.24 -7.60 17.72
N VAL A 16 0.94 -7.43 16.61
CA VAL A 16 2.23 -8.07 16.36
C VAL A 16 3.28 -7.57 17.33
N GLN A 17 3.32 -6.25 17.56
CA GLN A 17 4.25 -5.64 18.52
C GLN A 17 4.03 -6.19 19.93
N ALA A 18 2.78 -6.32 20.36
CA ALA A 18 2.43 -6.87 21.66
C ALA A 18 2.88 -8.34 21.80
N ALA A 19 2.73 -9.13 20.74
CA ALA A 19 3.18 -10.52 20.72
C ALA A 19 4.70 -10.66 20.67
N GLY A 20 5.39 -9.72 20.01
CA GLY A 20 6.85 -9.73 19.83
C GLY A 20 7.65 -9.23 21.03
N GLY A 21 7.00 -8.63 22.03
CA GLY A 21 7.69 -8.06 23.18
C GLY A 21 8.55 -6.85 22.78
N ASP A 22 9.85 -6.93 22.96
CA ASP A 22 10.80 -5.85 22.64
C ASP A 22 11.34 -5.92 21.21
N LYS A 23 10.89 -6.86 20.42
CA LYS A 23 11.35 -7.00 19.03
C LYS A 23 10.80 -5.87 18.16
N ARG A 24 11.66 -5.39 17.26
CA ARG A 24 11.25 -4.38 16.28
C ARG A 24 10.33 -5.02 15.24
N VAL A 25 9.26 -4.30 14.91
CA VAL A 25 8.35 -4.69 13.82
C VAL A 25 8.60 -3.77 12.62
N ILE A 26 8.81 -4.37 11.44
CA ILE A 26 9.00 -3.66 10.19
C ILE A 26 7.94 -4.18 9.22
N ILE A 27 7.24 -3.27 8.54
CA ILE A 27 6.31 -3.64 7.49
C ILE A 27 7.13 -3.82 6.20
N THR A 28 7.22 -5.05 5.72
CA THR A 28 8.02 -5.38 4.53
C THR A 28 7.30 -5.12 3.22
N GLU A 29 5.98 -5.02 3.25
CA GLU A 29 5.19 -4.76 2.04
C GLU A 29 3.84 -4.15 2.41
N THR A 30 3.51 -3.01 1.83
CA THR A 30 2.20 -2.39 1.91
C THR A 30 1.99 -1.49 0.71
N GLY A 31 0.77 -1.43 0.19
CA GLY A 31 0.45 -0.60 -0.96
C GLY A 31 -1.04 -0.63 -1.28
N TRP A 32 -1.41 0.06 -2.35
CA TRP A 32 -2.78 0.12 -2.87
C TRP A 32 -2.73 0.29 -4.38
N PRO A 33 -3.36 -0.61 -5.16
CA PRO A 33 -3.32 -0.49 -6.61
C PRO A 33 -4.15 0.70 -7.10
N GLY A 34 -3.66 1.35 -8.16
CA GLY A 34 -4.31 2.52 -8.73
C GLY A 34 -5.45 2.21 -9.70
N ASN A 35 -5.59 0.96 -10.13
CA ASN A 35 -6.61 0.53 -11.07
C ASN A 35 -6.82 -0.98 -10.95
N GLY A 36 -7.97 -1.44 -11.41
CA GLY A 36 -8.35 -2.85 -11.40
C GLY A 36 -9.72 -3.08 -10.80
N GLN A 37 -10.14 -4.34 -10.72
CA GLN A 37 -11.43 -4.71 -10.15
C GLN A 37 -11.38 -4.72 -8.62
N PRO A 38 -12.48 -4.34 -7.94
CA PRO A 38 -12.55 -4.42 -6.49
C PRO A 38 -12.35 -5.85 -5.97
N VAL A 39 -11.67 -5.96 -4.84
CA VAL A 39 -11.44 -7.24 -4.16
C VAL A 39 -11.86 -7.10 -2.70
N ALA A 40 -12.83 -7.88 -2.25
CA ALA A 40 -13.29 -7.90 -0.86
C ALA A 40 -13.61 -6.51 -0.30
N GLY A 41 -14.24 -5.64 -1.10
CA GLY A 41 -14.59 -4.29 -0.70
C GLY A 41 -13.46 -3.26 -0.84
N ALA A 42 -12.26 -3.69 -1.18
CA ALA A 42 -11.17 -2.78 -1.51
C ALA A 42 -11.27 -2.34 -2.97
N VAL A 43 -11.38 -1.03 -3.20
CA VAL A 43 -11.57 -0.47 -4.54
C VAL A 43 -10.27 0.15 -5.04
N PRO A 44 -9.63 -0.44 -6.06
CA PRO A 44 -8.47 0.17 -6.71
C PRO A 44 -8.88 1.44 -7.45
N SER A 45 -8.21 2.53 -7.17
CA SER A 45 -8.38 3.80 -7.88
C SER A 45 -7.19 4.71 -7.58
N ALA A 46 -6.97 5.69 -8.46
CA ALA A 46 -5.92 6.69 -8.25
C ALA A 46 -6.14 7.46 -6.94
N GLU A 47 -7.37 7.86 -6.66
CA GLU A 47 -7.73 8.56 -5.44
C GLU A 47 -7.45 7.73 -4.19
N ASN A 48 -7.90 6.48 -4.18
CA ASN A 48 -7.69 5.59 -3.04
C ASN A 48 -6.22 5.22 -2.86
N ALA A 49 -5.48 5.02 -3.94
CA ALA A 49 -4.04 4.75 -3.87
C ALA A 49 -3.29 5.91 -3.24
N MET A 50 -3.60 7.13 -3.67
CA MET A 50 -2.98 8.34 -3.14
C MET A 50 -3.33 8.53 -1.66
N ARG A 51 -4.60 8.37 -1.29
CA ARG A 51 -5.06 8.48 0.08
C ARG A 51 -4.38 7.47 0.99
N TYR A 52 -4.33 6.20 0.56
CA TYR A 52 -3.66 5.16 1.34
C TYR A 52 -2.18 5.47 1.55
N PHE A 53 -1.49 5.92 0.50
CA PHE A 53 -0.09 6.31 0.59
C PHE A 53 0.11 7.39 1.67
N VAL A 54 -0.67 8.45 1.60
CA VAL A 54 -0.55 9.58 2.55
C VAL A 54 -0.86 9.11 3.97
N ASP A 55 -1.97 8.41 4.16
CA ASP A 55 -2.40 7.96 5.50
C ASP A 55 -1.37 7.03 6.15
N VAL A 56 -0.85 6.07 5.39
CA VAL A 56 0.13 5.11 5.90
C VAL A 56 1.47 5.79 6.19
N GLN A 57 1.91 6.70 5.32
CA GLN A 57 3.15 7.43 5.54
C GLN A 57 3.07 8.33 6.78
N GLN A 58 1.97 9.02 6.98
CA GLN A 58 1.75 9.86 8.15
C GLN A 58 1.78 9.04 9.43
N TRP A 59 1.04 7.94 9.45
CA TRP A 59 1.02 7.04 10.60
C TRP A 59 2.41 6.48 10.92
N ALA A 60 3.10 5.94 9.91
CA ALA A 60 4.42 5.36 10.08
C ALA A 60 5.41 6.38 10.64
N ARG A 61 5.35 7.62 10.14
CA ARG A 61 6.20 8.70 10.60
C ARG A 61 5.90 9.08 12.06
N GLN A 62 4.63 9.17 12.42
CA GLN A 62 4.22 9.52 13.79
C GLN A 62 4.65 8.46 14.81
N GLU A 63 4.61 7.21 14.46
CA GLU A 63 4.90 6.10 15.37
C GLU A 63 6.30 5.50 15.20
N GLY A 64 7.10 6.06 14.30
CA GLY A 64 8.47 5.58 14.08
C GLY A 64 8.52 4.17 13.47
N ILE A 65 7.50 3.77 12.71
CA ILE A 65 7.44 2.47 12.04
C ILE A 65 8.15 2.54 10.69
N LYS A 66 9.05 1.61 10.45
CA LYS A 66 9.68 1.45 9.14
C LYS A 66 8.82 0.58 8.24
N LEU A 67 8.66 1.00 6.99
CA LEU A 67 7.91 0.25 6.01
C LEU A 67 8.56 0.33 4.63
N PHE A 68 8.29 -0.69 3.82
CA PHE A 68 8.61 -0.70 2.40
C PHE A 68 7.33 -0.57 1.62
N TYR A 69 7.20 0.49 0.84
CA TYR A 69 5.99 0.72 0.06
C TYR A 69 6.04 -0.05 -1.26
N PHE A 70 4.99 -0.78 -1.54
CA PHE A 70 4.87 -1.58 -2.75
C PHE A 70 3.91 -0.87 -3.71
N SER A 71 4.39 -0.31 -4.81
CA SER A 71 5.77 -0.39 -5.29
C SER A 71 6.14 0.91 -5.99
N SER A 72 7.39 1.01 -6.43
CA SER A 72 7.82 2.21 -7.15
C SER A 72 7.21 2.27 -8.55
N PHE A 73 7.26 1.17 -9.30
CA PHE A 73 6.83 1.15 -10.70
C PHE A 73 5.74 0.12 -10.95
N ASP A 74 4.86 0.42 -11.91
CA ASP A 74 3.95 -0.57 -12.45
C ASP A 74 4.75 -1.71 -13.10
N GLU A 75 4.22 -2.93 -12.98
CA GLU A 75 4.91 -4.14 -13.40
C GLU A 75 4.07 -4.91 -14.41
N PRO A 76 4.07 -4.52 -15.71
CA PRO A 76 3.19 -5.13 -16.71
C PRO A 76 3.41 -6.62 -16.94
N TRP A 77 4.59 -7.15 -16.61
CA TRP A 77 4.89 -8.58 -16.71
C TRP A 77 4.08 -9.45 -15.75
N LYS A 78 3.47 -8.87 -14.73
CA LYS A 78 2.65 -9.60 -13.77
C LYS A 78 1.23 -9.92 -14.26
N LEU A 79 0.86 -9.44 -15.43
CA LEU A 79 -0.51 -9.59 -15.95
C LEU A 79 -0.97 -11.05 -15.98
N ARG A 80 -0.10 -11.96 -16.40
CA ARG A 80 -0.44 -13.39 -16.50
C ARG A 80 -0.67 -14.06 -15.15
N GLN A 81 0.08 -13.66 -14.14
CA GLN A 81 0.08 -14.33 -12.84
C GLN A 81 -0.92 -13.70 -11.86
N GLU A 82 -1.05 -12.38 -11.90
CA GLU A 82 -1.81 -11.62 -10.93
C GLU A 82 -2.99 -10.86 -11.53
N GLY A 83 -3.17 -10.94 -12.85
CA GLY A 83 -4.19 -10.17 -13.55
C GLY A 83 -3.86 -8.69 -13.65
N GLU A 84 -4.83 -7.91 -14.13
CA GLU A 84 -4.67 -6.48 -14.33
C GLU A 84 -4.33 -5.74 -13.03
N LEU A 85 -4.92 -6.15 -11.91
CA LEU A 85 -4.66 -5.58 -10.60
C LEU A 85 -3.17 -5.62 -10.24
N GLY A 86 -2.50 -6.74 -10.49
CA GLY A 86 -1.09 -6.94 -10.16
C GLY A 86 -0.16 -6.01 -10.92
N THR A 87 -0.60 -5.41 -12.01
CA THR A 87 0.21 -4.50 -12.84
C THR A 87 0.12 -3.04 -12.37
N GLN A 88 -0.70 -2.70 -11.39
CA GLN A 88 -1.11 -1.33 -11.08
C GLN A 88 -0.67 -0.83 -9.69
N TRP A 89 0.35 -1.43 -9.12
CA TRP A 89 0.80 -1.09 -7.76
C TRP A 89 1.82 0.05 -7.70
N GLY A 90 2.32 0.53 -8.84
CA GLY A 90 3.37 1.53 -8.89
C GLY A 90 2.91 2.94 -8.51
N LEU A 91 3.83 3.71 -7.94
CA LEU A 91 3.68 5.17 -7.82
C LEU A 91 4.04 5.86 -9.15
N TRP A 92 4.85 5.20 -9.97
CA TRP A 92 5.17 5.56 -11.34
C TRP A 92 4.66 4.47 -12.30
N ASP A 93 4.34 4.86 -13.52
CA ASP A 93 3.96 3.87 -14.54
C ASP A 93 5.18 3.12 -15.10
N LYS A 94 4.92 2.22 -16.05
CA LYS A 94 5.98 1.43 -16.69
C LYS A 94 7.02 2.27 -17.46
N ASP A 95 6.68 3.51 -17.78
CA ASP A 95 7.54 4.45 -18.53
C ASP A 95 8.15 5.51 -17.59
N GLU A 96 8.15 5.25 -16.28
CA GLU A 96 8.74 6.10 -15.26
C GLU A 96 8.05 7.47 -15.12
N ARG A 97 6.76 7.55 -15.47
CA ARG A 97 5.96 8.78 -15.28
C ARG A 97 5.23 8.72 -13.95
N PRO A 98 5.25 9.80 -13.15
CA PRO A 98 4.47 9.85 -11.91
C PRO A 98 2.98 9.70 -12.19
N LYS A 99 2.30 8.85 -11.41
CA LYS A 99 0.87 8.58 -11.62
C LYS A 99 -0.04 9.52 -10.83
N TYR A 100 0.44 10.04 -9.72
CA TYR A 100 -0.39 10.76 -8.73
C TYR A 100 0.10 12.19 -8.50
N THR A 101 0.55 12.86 -9.54
CA THR A 101 0.91 14.28 -9.49
C THR A 101 -0.21 15.13 -10.08
N ALA A 102 -0.35 16.30 -9.53
CA ALA A 102 -1.29 17.27 -10.05
C ALA A 102 -0.85 17.83 -11.41
#